data_9feab08e37fbcb6a9286ccc3a0227463
#
_entry.id   9feab08e37fbcb6a9286ccc3a0227463
#
_cell.length_a   1.000
_cell.length_b   1.000
_cell.length_c   1.000
_cell.angle_alpha   90.00
_cell.angle_beta   90.00
_cell.angle_gamma   90.00
#
_symmetry.space_group_name_H-M   'P 1'
#
loop_
_entity.id
_entity.type
_entity.pdbx_description
1 polymer ?
#
loop_
_entity_poly.entity_id
_entity_poly.type
_entity_poly.pdbx_seq_one_letter_code
_entity_poly.pdbx_strand_id
1 'polypeptide(L)'
;MTVQTSSYPPAAGDISVSPVEQTRQLLLGQDYVADLRLATVVHLALRLKRPLFLEGEPGTGKTEIARTLAAALGRPLIRLQCYEGLDLAGAAYEWNYARQMLEIRLAQAPQDGTGHVVSGASGASAPSGDAARDAQAARLFSDRFLIKRALLQAIDPAQPVPPVLLIDELDRADEPFEAFLLEVLSDWQITIPEFGTVKAAQPPIVVLTSNRTREIHDAVKRRCLYHWVGFPDAHREAEILARRVPGAPQALAAQVVAFVQHLRSVELYKLPGVAETIEWTRALMELGAIVLDPEVVQNTLGLLLKYQDDIARVQGDEVMRLLQEVQARTQAQTYAPGQTPTQPGPQTAA
;
A
#
# COMPACT_ATOMS: atom_id res chain seq x y z
N MET A 1 -57.11 -24.48 5.62
CA MET A 1 -55.85 -24.81 4.91
C MET A 1 -54.69 -24.40 5.79
N THR A 2 -54.17 -25.39 6.52
CA THR A 2 -53.16 -25.22 7.55
C THR A 2 -51.79 -25.42 6.89
N VAL A 3 -50.96 -24.38 6.88
CA VAL A 3 -49.57 -24.48 6.37
C VAL A 3 -48.71 -25.03 7.48
N GLN A 4 -48.23 -26.24 7.31
CA GLN A 4 -47.20 -26.86 8.16
C GLN A 4 -45.83 -26.23 7.83
N THR A 5 -45.28 -25.51 8.79
CA THR A 5 -43.86 -25.08 8.77
C THR A 5 -43.01 -26.28 9.20
N SER A 6 -42.32 -26.87 8.25
CA SER A 6 -41.30 -27.88 8.48
C SER A 6 -40.06 -27.21 9.11
N SER A 7 -39.84 -27.45 10.39
CA SER A 7 -38.61 -27.09 11.10
C SER A 7 -37.55 -28.18 10.86
N TYR A 8 -36.65 -27.97 9.92
CA TYR A 8 -35.40 -28.70 9.85
C TYR A 8 -34.39 -28.03 10.77
N PRO A 9 -33.73 -28.75 11.69
CA PRO A 9 -32.60 -28.24 12.42
C PRO A 9 -31.43 -28.06 11.45
N PRO A 10 -30.61 -26.99 11.60
CA PRO A 10 -29.44 -26.83 10.76
C PRO A 10 -28.46 -27.97 11.08
N ALA A 11 -27.95 -28.60 10.02
CA ALA A 11 -26.91 -29.60 10.11
C ALA A 11 -25.65 -28.98 10.74
N ALA A 12 -25.20 -29.57 11.85
CA ALA A 12 -23.92 -29.28 12.47
C ALA A 12 -22.81 -29.68 11.48
N GLY A 13 -22.04 -28.71 10.95
CA GLY A 13 -20.85 -29.04 10.15
C GLY A 13 -20.34 -28.09 9.12
N ASP A 14 -20.83 -26.84 9.02
CA ASP A 14 -20.11 -25.82 8.23
C ASP A 14 -19.79 -24.64 9.14
N ILE A 15 -18.56 -24.61 9.65
CA ILE A 15 -17.96 -23.41 10.23
C ILE A 15 -17.66 -22.50 9.02
N SER A 16 -18.67 -21.76 8.57
CA SER A 16 -18.46 -20.76 7.52
C SER A 16 -17.49 -19.72 8.05
N VAL A 17 -16.30 -19.72 7.48
CA VAL A 17 -15.25 -18.74 7.80
C VAL A 17 -15.84 -17.35 7.63
N SER A 18 -15.71 -16.50 8.65
CA SER A 18 -16.28 -15.14 8.58
C SER A 18 -15.69 -14.36 7.40
N PRO A 19 -16.45 -13.43 6.79
CA PRO A 19 -15.95 -12.63 5.66
C PRO A 19 -14.64 -11.86 5.96
N VAL A 20 -14.46 -11.45 7.21
CA VAL A 20 -13.22 -10.81 7.68
C VAL A 20 -12.07 -11.81 7.72
N GLU A 21 -12.33 -13.02 8.19
CA GLU A 21 -11.31 -14.08 8.22
C GLU A 21 -10.93 -14.52 6.79
N GLN A 22 -11.87 -14.55 5.85
CA GLN A 22 -11.56 -14.77 4.43
C GLN A 22 -10.62 -13.70 3.89
N THR A 23 -10.83 -12.43 4.26
CA THR A 23 -9.95 -11.33 3.90
C THR A 23 -8.57 -11.50 4.53
N ARG A 24 -8.49 -11.93 5.80
CA ARG A 24 -7.22 -12.22 6.48
C ARG A 24 -6.45 -13.34 5.77
N GLN A 25 -7.13 -14.41 5.39
CA GLN A 25 -6.53 -15.53 4.65
C GLN A 25 -6.09 -15.11 3.25
N LEU A 26 -6.85 -14.24 2.57
CA LEU A 26 -6.47 -13.68 1.27
C LEU A 26 -5.14 -12.91 1.37
N LEU A 27 -4.96 -12.08 2.39
CA LEU A 27 -3.71 -11.36 2.64
C LEU A 27 -2.58 -12.33 3.01
N LEU A 28 -2.88 -13.30 3.86
CA LEU A 28 -1.93 -14.32 4.30
C LEU A 28 -1.41 -15.18 3.14
N GLY A 29 -2.26 -15.45 2.15
CA GLY A 29 -1.89 -16.17 0.91
C GLY A 29 -0.86 -15.44 0.06
N GLN A 30 -0.60 -14.16 0.33
CA GLN A 30 0.46 -13.35 -0.26
C GLN A 30 1.54 -12.97 0.77
N ASP A 31 1.73 -13.81 1.78
CA ASP A 31 2.71 -13.63 2.86
C ASP A 31 2.60 -12.31 3.65
N TYR A 32 1.39 -11.75 3.70
CA TYR A 32 1.09 -10.59 4.52
C TYR A 32 0.30 -11.00 5.77
N VAL A 33 0.94 -10.90 6.94
CA VAL A 33 0.33 -11.24 8.23
C VAL A 33 -0.47 -10.06 8.75
N ALA A 34 -1.78 -10.07 8.55
CA ALA A 34 -2.69 -9.05 9.06
C ALA A 34 -3.27 -9.48 10.42
N ASP A 35 -3.40 -8.52 11.36
CA ASP A 35 -4.25 -8.73 12.52
C ASP A 35 -5.75 -8.60 12.16
N LEU A 36 -6.61 -8.96 13.10
CA LEU A 36 -8.06 -8.94 12.87
C LEU A 36 -8.60 -7.53 12.61
N ARG A 37 -8.01 -6.49 13.24
CA ARG A 37 -8.44 -5.10 13.07
C ARG A 37 -8.13 -4.61 11.66
N LEU A 38 -6.90 -4.83 11.20
CA LEU A 38 -6.50 -4.49 9.84
C LEU A 38 -7.32 -5.27 8.80
N ALA A 39 -7.49 -6.59 8.98
CA ALA A 39 -8.31 -7.40 8.09
C ALA A 39 -9.76 -6.91 8.02
N THR A 40 -10.33 -6.45 9.15
CA THR A 40 -11.67 -5.87 9.20
C THR A 40 -11.77 -4.58 8.38
N VAL A 41 -10.81 -3.65 8.57
CA VAL A 41 -10.83 -2.37 7.85
C VAL A 41 -10.60 -2.59 6.35
N VAL A 42 -9.70 -3.49 5.96
CA VAL A 42 -9.48 -3.87 4.56
C VAL A 42 -10.75 -4.48 3.97
N HIS A 43 -11.39 -5.42 4.67
CA HIS A 43 -12.67 -6.00 4.24
C HIS A 43 -13.73 -4.93 3.98
N LEU A 44 -13.90 -4.00 4.90
CA LEU A 44 -14.86 -2.91 4.78
C LEU A 44 -14.50 -1.95 3.62
N ALA A 45 -13.22 -1.64 3.42
CA ALA A 45 -12.76 -0.82 2.31
C ALA A 45 -13.15 -1.42 0.96
N LEU A 46 -12.94 -2.72 0.80
CA LEU A 46 -13.30 -3.45 -0.42
C LEU A 46 -14.83 -3.51 -0.62
N ARG A 47 -15.59 -3.77 0.43
CA ARG A 47 -17.06 -3.90 0.36
C ARG A 47 -17.78 -2.58 0.14
N LEU A 48 -17.34 -1.52 0.82
CA LEU A 48 -17.93 -0.18 0.74
C LEU A 48 -17.35 0.65 -0.41
N LYS A 49 -16.32 0.14 -1.11
CA LYS A 49 -15.60 0.84 -2.18
C LYS A 49 -15.09 2.21 -1.72
N ARG A 50 -14.60 2.26 -0.48
CA ARG A 50 -14.02 3.46 0.11
C ARG A 50 -12.50 3.35 0.16
N PRO A 51 -11.78 4.46 0.01
CA PRO A 51 -10.32 4.48 0.18
C PRO A 51 -9.92 4.00 1.57
N LEU A 52 -8.80 3.28 1.64
CA LEU A 52 -8.16 2.84 2.87
C LEU A 52 -7.01 3.80 3.19
N PHE A 53 -7.03 4.45 4.35
CA PHE A 53 -5.95 5.32 4.81
C PHE A 53 -5.19 4.66 5.96
N LEU A 54 -3.92 4.36 5.71
CA LEU A 54 -3.01 3.69 6.62
C LEU A 54 -1.98 4.67 7.13
N GLU A 55 -2.01 4.94 8.40
CA GLU A 55 -1.05 5.80 9.09
C GLU A 55 -0.25 4.99 10.10
N GLY A 56 0.98 5.36 10.40
CA GLY A 56 1.79 4.66 11.40
C GLY A 56 3.28 4.85 11.18
N GLU A 57 4.09 4.20 12.04
CA GLU A 57 5.54 4.28 11.99
C GLU A 57 6.15 3.77 10.67
N PRO A 58 7.29 4.31 10.23
CA PRO A 58 8.01 3.80 9.08
C PRO A 58 8.38 2.31 9.25
N GLY A 59 8.44 1.57 8.16
CA GLY A 59 8.86 0.16 8.19
C GLY A 59 7.82 -0.83 8.75
N THR A 60 6.57 -0.40 9.02
CA THR A 60 5.49 -1.27 9.54
C THR A 60 4.73 -2.04 8.47
N GLY A 61 5.05 -1.86 7.18
CA GLY A 61 4.44 -2.61 6.09
C GLY A 61 3.18 -1.98 5.48
N LYS A 62 2.93 -0.67 5.67
CA LYS A 62 1.76 0.04 5.11
C LYS A 62 1.68 -0.05 3.59
N THR A 63 2.78 0.24 2.89
CA THR A 63 2.88 0.20 1.43
C THR A 63 2.67 -1.22 0.88
N GLU A 64 3.10 -2.24 1.63
CA GLU A 64 3.01 -3.64 1.23
C GLU A 64 1.56 -4.13 1.14
N ILE A 65 0.62 -3.55 1.89
CA ILE A 65 -0.81 -3.91 1.81
C ILE A 65 -1.36 -3.69 0.40
N ALA A 66 -1.00 -2.58 -0.25
CA ALA A 66 -1.47 -2.30 -1.61
C ALA A 66 -0.93 -3.31 -2.63
N ARG A 67 0.34 -3.71 -2.51
CA ARG A 67 0.95 -4.76 -3.34
C ARG A 67 0.29 -6.10 -3.12
N THR A 68 0.08 -6.45 -1.85
CA THR A 68 -0.62 -7.67 -1.44
C THR A 68 -2.02 -7.74 -2.01
N LEU A 69 -2.80 -6.65 -1.92
CA LEU A 69 -4.15 -6.59 -2.47
C LEU A 69 -4.15 -6.71 -4.00
N ALA A 70 -3.22 -6.05 -4.69
CA ALA A 70 -3.09 -6.14 -6.13
C ALA A 70 -2.81 -7.58 -6.57
N ALA A 71 -1.84 -8.25 -5.94
CA ALA A 71 -1.49 -9.63 -6.22
C ALA A 71 -2.63 -10.60 -5.89
N ALA A 72 -3.23 -10.48 -4.70
CA ALA A 72 -4.29 -11.36 -4.23
C ALA A 72 -5.58 -11.26 -5.07
N LEU A 73 -5.87 -10.09 -5.65
CA LEU A 73 -7.05 -9.84 -6.46
C LEU A 73 -6.77 -9.93 -7.98
N GLY A 74 -5.53 -10.20 -8.38
CA GLY A 74 -5.13 -10.23 -9.80
C GLY A 74 -5.32 -8.89 -10.50
N ARG A 75 -5.12 -7.76 -9.81
CA ARG A 75 -5.32 -6.40 -10.33
C ARG A 75 -3.99 -5.70 -10.57
N PRO A 76 -3.89 -4.83 -11.59
CA PRO A 76 -2.70 -4.01 -11.76
C PRO A 76 -2.53 -3.05 -10.58
N LEU A 77 -1.27 -2.86 -10.16
CA LEU A 77 -0.90 -1.88 -9.16
C LEU A 77 -0.40 -0.61 -9.85
N ILE A 78 -1.03 0.52 -9.54
CA ILE A 78 -0.57 1.84 -9.94
C ILE A 78 -0.09 2.56 -8.68
N ARG A 79 1.15 3.05 -8.68
CA ARG A 79 1.74 3.75 -7.53
C ARG A 79 1.96 5.21 -7.86
N LEU A 80 1.49 6.07 -6.98
CA LEU A 80 1.84 7.49 -6.90
C LEU A 80 2.65 7.71 -5.63
N GLN A 81 3.94 8.00 -5.78
CA GLN A 81 4.79 8.41 -4.67
C GLN A 81 4.64 9.91 -4.47
N CYS A 82 4.19 10.34 -3.29
CA CYS A 82 4.11 11.75 -2.96
C CYS A 82 5.48 12.31 -2.56
N TYR A 83 5.72 13.56 -2.94
CA TYR A 83 6.91 14.33 -2.61
C TYR A 83 6.54 15.81 -2.54
N GLU A 84 7.37 16.62 -1.92
CA GLU A 84 7.18 18.06 -1.80
C GLU A 84 7.15 18.73 -3.17
N GLY A 85 6.13 19.55 -3.43
CA GLY A 85 5.92 20.19 -4.73
C GLY A 85 5.30 19.29 -5.79
N LEU A 86 4.71 18.14 -5.41
CA LEU A 86 3.95 17.31 -6.34
C LEU A 86 2.72 18.07 -6.83
N ASP A 87 2.70 18.38 -8.12
CA ASP A 87 1.61 19.08 -8.77
C ASP A 87 0.68 18.15 -9.56
N LEU A 88 -0.36 18.74 -10.15
CA LEU A 88 -1.33 18.05 -10.98
C LEU A 88 -0.69 17.37 -12.19
N ALA A 89 0.33 18.03 -12.81
CA ALA A 89 1.01 17.51 -13.99
C ALA A 89 1.82 16.24 -13.66
N GLY A 90 2.46 16.21 -12.50
CA GLY A 90 3.19 15.04 -12.02
C GLY A 90 2.25 13.89 -11.59
N ALA A 91 1.10 14.21 -11.01
CA ALA A 91 0.22 13.23 -10.38
C ALA A 91 -0.89 12.70 -11.31
N ALA A 92 -1.52 13.56 -12.10
CA ALA A 92 -2.72 13.20 -12.85
C ALA A 92 -2.51 13.15 -14.35
N TYR A 93 -2.12 14.25 -14.98
CA TYR A 93 -1.94 14.32 -16.42
C TYR A 93 -1.03 15.47 -16.83
N GLU A 94 -0.46 15.33 -18.02
CA GLU A 94 0.38 16.34 -18.65
C GLU A 94 0.07 16.38 -20.16
N TRP A 95 0.07 17.56 -20.77
CA TRP A 95 -0.01 17.68 -22.20
C TRP A 95 1.34 17.50 -22.86
N ASN A 96 1.44 16.66 -23.89
CA ASN A 96 2.65 16.48 -24.67
C ASN A 96 2.84 17.66 -25.63
N TYR A 97 3.26 18.81 -25.09
CA TYR A 97 3.45 20.04 -25.85
C TYR A 97 4.44 19.87 -26.99
N ALA A 98 5.51 19.10 -26.82
CA ALA A 98 6.49 18.86 -27.87
C ALA A 98 5.84 18.19 -29.09
N ARG A 99 4.99 17.21 -28.87
CA ARG A 99 4.27 16.52 -29.92
C ARG A 99 3.17 17.39 -30.54
N GLN A 100 2.48 18.22 -29.74
CA GLN A 100 1.51 19.19 -30.24
C GLN A 100 2.19 20.22 -31.16
N MET A 101 3.35 20.77 -30.77
CA MET A 101 4.09 21.70 -31.57
C MET A 101 4.61 21.11 -32.88
N LEU A 102 5.03 19.83 -32.85
CA LEU A 102 5.40 19.13 -34.09
C LEU A 102 4.21 18.99 -35.04
N GLU A 103 3.04 18.60 -34.54
CA GLU A 103 1.82 18.46 -35.33
C GLU A 103 1.38 19.81 -35.95
N ILE A 104 1.45 20.90 -35.18
CA ILE A 104 1.18 22.27 -35.71
C ILE A 104 2.12 22.61 -36.84
N ARG A 105 3.43 22.36 -36.67
CA ARG A 105 4.43 22.66 -37.74
C ARG A 105 4.20 21.81 -38.97
N LEU A 106 3.87 20.52 -38.82
CA LEU A 106 3.58 19.66 -39.97
C LEU A 106 2.30 20.09 -40.71
N ALA A 107 1.29 20.57 -39.98
CA ALA A 107 0.06 21.08 -40.56
C ALA A 107 0.25 22.43 -41.29
N GLN A 108 1.30 23.21 -40.93
CA GLN A 108 1.68 24.50 -41.57
C GLN A 108 2.71 24.35 -42.67
N ALA A 109 3.34 23.17 -42.79
CA ALA A 109 4.31 22.94 -43.87
C ALA A 109 3.60 23.05 -45.23
N PRO A 110 4.15 23.82 -46.21
CA PRO A 110 3.60 23.87 -47.54
C PRO A 110 3.55 22.46 -48.13
N GLN A 111 2.39 22.07 -48.67
CA GLN A 111 2.29 20.84 -49.45
C GLN A 111 2.92 21.10 -50.85
N ASP A 112 4.25 21.24 -50.86
CA ASP A 112 5.02 21.28 -52.12
C ASP A 112 5.09 19.85 -52.67
N GLY A 113 4.08 19.50 -53.47
CA GLY A 113 4.08 18.17 -54.09
C GLY A 113 2.96 18.09 -55.13
N THR A 114 3.18 18.56 -56.35
CA THR A 114 2.63 18.09 -57.66
C THR A 114 1.49 17.05 -57.52
N GLY A 115 0.28 17.55 -57.46
CA GLY A 115 -0.90 16.75 -57.63
C GLY A 115 -1.98 17.55 -58.37
N HIS A 116 -2.20 17.21 -59.64
CA HIS A 116 -3.20 17.76 -60.54
C HIS A 116 -4.48 18.22 -59.88
N VAL A 117 -4.82 19.48 -60.02
CA VAL A 117 -6.12 20.02 -59.75
C VAL A 117 -7.10 19.37 -60.74
N VAL A 118 -7.86 18.38 -60.30
CA VAL A 118 -9.08 18.00 -60.97
C VAL A 118 -10.17 18.94 -60.47
N SER A 119 -10.41 19.99 -61.25
CA SER A 119 -11.62 20.83 -61.12
C SER A 119 -12.87 19.97 -61.31
N GLY A 120 -13.72 19.90 -60.29
CA GLY A 120 -15.07 19.43 -60.48
C GLY A 120 -15.65 18.66 -59.29
N ALA A 121 -16.09 19.39 -58.27
CA ALA A 121 -17.30 19.05 -57.49
C ALA A 121 -17.71 20.29 -56.65
N SER A 122 -18.82 20.82 -56.98
CA SER A 122 -19.47 21.94 -56.32
C SER A 122 -19.92 21.63 -54.89
N GLY A 123 -19.76 22.61 -53.99
CA GLY A 123 -20.73 22.84 -52.90
C GLY A 123 -20.45 22.20 -51.55
N ALA A 124 -19.23 22.29 -51.01
CA ALA A 124 -19.10 22.27 -49.56
C ALA A 124 -18.45 23.60 -49.14
N SER A 125 -19.20 24.46 -48.47
CA SER A 125 -18.73 25.69 -47.88
C SER A 125 -17.53 25.35 -46.98
N ALA A 126 -16.35 25.93 -47.25
CA ALA A 126 -15.24 25.84 -46.34
C ALA A 126 -15.71 26.30 -44.96
N PRO A 127 -15.40 25.57 -43.89
CA PRO A 127 -15.77 25.98 -42.54
C PRO A 127 -15.26 27.39 -42.29
N SER A 128 -16.12 28.25 -41.69
CA SER A 128 -15.70 29.59 -41.25
C SER A 128 -14.40 29.49 -40.45
N GLY A 129 -13.51 30.48 -40.58
CA GLY A 129 -12.16 30.41 -39.95
C GLY A 129 -12.17 30.05 -38.48
N ASP A 130 -13.24 30.32 -37.75
CA ASP A 130 -13.44 29.95 -36.35
C ASP A 130 -13.72 28.45 -36.19
N ALA A 131 -14.59 27.87 -37.01
CA ALA A 131 -14.86 26.43 -36.98
C ALA A 131 -13.63 25.58 -37.33
N ALA A 132 -12.77 26.06 -38.21
CA ALA A 132 -11.50 25.39 -38.54
C ALA A 132 -10.51 25.47 -37.39
N ARG A 133 -10.46 26.60 -36.67
CA ARG A 133 -9.63 26.76 -35.46
C ARG A 133 -10.13 25.88 -34.31
N ASP A 134 -11.43 25.81 -34.09
CA ASP A 134 -12.02 24.96 -33.05
C ASP A 134 -11.75 23.48 -33.34
N ALA A 135 -11.88 23.05 -34.61
CA ALA A 135 -11.54 21.69 -35.01
C ALA A 135 -10.05 21.37 -34.83
N GLN A 136 -9.16 22.34 -35.06
CA GLN A 136 -7.70 22.18 -34.80
C GLN A 136 -7.42 22.11 -33.30
N ALA A 137 -8.01 22.98 -32.49
CA ALA A 137 -7.89 22.94 -31.06
C ALA A 137 -8.34 21.58 -30.49
N ALA A 138 -9.52 21.09 -30.90
CA ALA A 138 -10.02 19.79 -30.46
C ALA A 138 -9.11 18.62 -30.86
N ARG A 139 -8.38 18.70 -31.96
CA ARG A 139 -7.36 17.70 -32.33
C ARG A 139 -6.14 17.76 -31.41
N LEU A 140 -5.66 18.96 -31.06
CA LEU A 140 -4.49 19.16 -30.23
C LEU A 140 -4.72 18.76 -28.78
N PHE A 141 -5.94 18.93 -28.28
CA PHE A 141 -6.36 18.54 -26.94
C PHE A 141 -7.11 17.18 -26.91
N SER A 142 -6.67 16.25 -27.74
CA SER A 142 -7.19 14.89 -27.77
C SER A 142 -6.37 13.94 -26.92
N ASP A 143 -6.93 12.75 -26.64
CA ASP A 143 -6.26 11.66 -25.87
C ASP A 143 -4.88 11.30 -26.44
N ARG A 144 -4.64 11.51 -27.74
CA ARG A 144 -3.35 11.27 -28.42
C ARG A 144 -2.19 12.08 -27.84
N PHE A 145 -2.46 13.27 -27.31
CA PHE A 145 -1.48 14.19 -26.76
C PHE A 145 -1.51 14.24 -25.22
N LEU A 146 -2.44 13.51 -24.60
CA LEU A 146 -2.60 13.47 -23.17
C LEU A 146 -1.69 12.38 -22.58
N ILE A 147 -0.73 12.80 -21.76
CA ILE A 147 0.11 11.89 -20.99
C ILE A 147 -0.61 11.57 -19.68
N LYS A 148 -1.17 10.37 -19.56
CA LYS A 148 -1.87 9.92 -18.37
C LYS A 148 -0.85 9.56 -17.30
N ARG A 149 -0.89 10.25 -16.15
CA ARG A 149 -0.11 9.96 -14.95
C ARG A 149 -0.91 9.05 -14.01
N ALA A 150 -0.36 8.71 -12.85
CA ALA A 150 -0.89 7.66 -11.98
C ALA A 150 -2.38 7.82 -11.62
N LEU A 151 -2.83 9.03 -11.27
CA LEU A 151 -4.23 9.25 -10.90
C LEU A 151 -5.18 9.06 -12.09
N LEU A 152 -4.84 9.63 -13.26
CA LEU A 152 -5.67 9.48 -14.45
C LEU A 152 -5.65 8.05 -14.99
N GLN A 153 -4.49 7.36 -14.91
CA GLN A 153 -4.41 5.94 -15.27
C GLN A 153 -5.33 5.10 -14.38
N ALA A 154 -5.42 5.41 -13.09
CA ALA A 154 -6.22 4.63 -12.15
C ALA A 154 -7.73 4.74 -12.38
N ILE A 155 -8.18 5.87 -12.93
CA ILE A 155 -9.61 6.12 -13.24
C ILE A 155 -9.93 6.03 -14.74
N ASP A 156 -8.98 5.65 -15.57
CA ASP A 156 -9.19 5.54 -17.03
C ASP A 156 -10.31 4.53 -17.32
N PRO A 157 -11.41 4.96 -17.95
CA PRO A 157 -12.53 4.08 -18.28
C PRO A 157 -12.15 2.97 -19.28
N ALA A 158 -11.04 3.12 -20.00
CA ALA A 158 -10.51 2.10 -20.90
C ALA A 158 -9.82 0.93 -20.18
N GLN A 159 -9.59 1.03 -18.86
CA GLN A 159 -9.02 -0.07 -18.08
C GLN A 159 -9.98 -1.25 -18.01
N PRO A 160 -9.57 -2.47 -18.44
CA PRO A 160 -10.45 -3.63 -18.43
C PRO A 160 -10.77 -4.13 -17.01
N VAL A 161 -9.87 -3.87 -16.06
CA VAL A 161 -10.03 -4.22 -14.66
C VAL A 161 -9.61 -3.03 -13.81
N PRO A 162 -10.43 -2.60 -12.84
CA PRO A 162 -10.08 -1.50 -11.94
C PRO A 162 -8.79 -1.81 -11.18
N PRO A 163 -7.77 -0.94 -11.21
CA PRO A 163 -6.50 -1.17 -10.55
C PRO A 163 -6.59 -1.01 -9.02
N VAL A 164 -5.51 -1.40 -8.34
CA VAL A 164 -5.19 -0.90 -7.01
C VAL A 164 -4.33 0.34 -7.18
N LEU A 165 -4.80 1.48 -6.68
CA LEU A 165 -4.05 2.74 -6.64
C LEU A 165 -3.44 2.92 -5.25
N LEU A 166 -2.12 2.97 -5.20
CA LEU A 166 -1.37 3.31 -4.00
C LEU A 166 -0.92 4.77 -4.08
N ILE A 167 -1.40 5.60 -3.16
CA ILE A 167 -0.92 6.96 -2.92
C ILE A 167 0.00 6.89 -1.69
N ASP A 168 1.30 6.88 -1.94
CA ASP A 168 2.31 6.55 -0.94
C ASP A 168 2.95 7.81 -0.36
N GLU A 169 3.11 7.86 0.97
CA GLU A 169 3.66 8.98 1.74
C GLU A 169 2.92 10.32 1.49
N LEU A 170 1.59 10.29 1.62
CA LEU A 170 0.75 11.48 1.39
C LEU A 170 1.16 12.68 2.27
N ASP A 171 1.71 12.43 3.44
CA ASP A 171 2.24 13.45 4.36
C ASP A 171 3.43 14.24 3.80
N ARG A 172 3.95 13.89 2.62
CA ARG A 172 4.96 14.66 1.90
C ARG A 172 4.40 15.59 0.82
N ALA A 173 3.13 15.45 0.47
CA ALA A 173 2.47 16.34 -0.48
C ALA A 173 1.98 17.62 0.20
N ASP A 174 1.67 18.65 -0.59
CA ASP A 174 1.18 19.95 -0.13
C ASP A 174 -0.34 19.94 0.04
N GLU A 175 -0.89 20.93 0.77
CA GLU A 175 -2.34 21.11 0.93
C GLU A 175 -3.11 21.28 -0.40
N PRO A 176 -2.60 22.03 -1.41
CA PRO A 176 -3.25 22.10 -2.73
C PRO A 176 -3.46 20.74 -3.39
N PHE A 177 -2.50 19.83 -3.25
CA PHE A 177 -2.61 18.47 -3.76
C PHE A 177 -3.67 17.66 -2.99
N GLU A 178 -3.74 17.79 -1.67
CA GLU A 178 -4.81 17.17 -0.88
C GLU A 178 -6.20 17.66 -1.30
N ALA A 179 -6.35 18.97 -1.56
CA ALA A 179 -7.61 19.53 -2.04
C ALA A 179 -8.02 18.94 -3.41
N PHE A 180 -7.06 18.74 -4.31
CA PHE A 180 -7.31 18.05 -5.59
C PHE A 180 -7.72 16.59 -5.39
N LEU A 181 -7.08 15.87 -4.46
CA LEU A 181 -7.47 14.50 -4.15
C LEU A 181 -8.91 14.35 -3.67
N LEU A 182 -9.50 15.40 -3.07
CA LEU A 182 -10.89 15.36 -2.62
C LEU A 182 -11.88 15.09 -3.76
N GLU A 183 -11.67 15.68 -4.94
CA GLU A 183 -12.47 15.39 -6.12
C GLU A 183 -12.30 13.94 -6.57
N VAL A 184 -11.05 13.49 -6.69
CA VAL A 184 -10.73 12.13 -7.14
C VAL A 184 -11.31 11.07 -6.22
N LEU A 185 -11.17 11.25 -4.89
CA LEU A 185 -11.62 10.27 -3.89
C LEU A 185 -13.13 10.28 -3.65
N SER A 186 -13.84 11.37 -4.02
CA SER A 186 -15.29 11.47 -3.84
C SER A 186 -16.06 10.91 -5.03
N ASP A 187 -15.68 11.33 -6.22
CA ASP A 187 -16.47 11.13 -7.44
C ASP A 187 -15.80 10.21 -8.46
N TRP A 188 -14.57 9.79 -8.19
CA TRP A 188 -13.74 8.96 -9.07
C TRP A 188 -13.60 9.59 -10.46
N GLN A 189 -13.39 10.90 -10.47
CA GLN A 189 -13.28 11.69 -11.69
C GLN A 189 -12.16 12.71 -11.61
N ILE A 190 -11.68 13.15 -12.77
CA ILE A 190 -10.74 14.27 -12.94
C ILE A 190 -11.27 15.14 -14.08
N THR A 191 -11.42 16.42 -13.81
CA THR A 191 -11.77 17.41 -14.82
C THR A 191 -10.51 17.98 -15.44
N ILE A 192 -10.33 17.78 -16.75
CA ILE A 192 -9.19 18.27 -17.53
C ILE A 192 -9.68 19.43 -18.37
N PRO A 193 -9.16 20.65 -18.23
CA PRO A 193 -9.47 21.75 -19.12
C PRO A 193 -9.26 21.33 -20.58
N GLU A 194 -10.08 21.83 -21.50
CA GLU A 194 -10.07 21.58 -22.96
C GLU A 194 -10.41 20.13 -23.38
N PHE A 195 -10.32 19.14 -22.46
CA PHE A 195 -10.61 17.72 -22.75
C PHE A 195 -11.94 17.25 -22.18
N GLY A 196 -12.32 17.76 -21.02
CA GLY A 196 -13.53 17.37 -20.30
C GLY A 196 -13.28 16.51 -19.07
N THR A 197 -14.34 15.93 -18.53
CA THR A 197 -14.28 15.13 -17.31
C THR A 197 -14.08 13.66 -17.65
N VAL A 198 -13.00 13.08 -17.14
CA VAL A 198 -12.74 11.63 -17.16
C VAL A 198 -13.26 11.03 -15.87
N LYS A 199 -14.14 10.05 -15.97
CA LYS A 199 -14.74 9.35 -14.82
C LYS A 199 -14.51 7.86 -14.92
N ALA A 200 -14.13 7.23 -13.81
CA ALA A 200 -13.92 5.79 -13.74
C ALA A 200 -15.25 5.03 -14.03
N ALA A 201 -15.19 4.02 -14.88
CA ALA A 201 -16.31 3.10 -15.10
C ALA A 201 -16.61 2.28 -13.84
N GLN A 202 -15.59 1.90 -13.12
CA GLN A 202 -15.65 1.26 -11.80
C GLN A 202 -14.57 1.86 -10.89
N PRO A 203 -14.90 2.13 -9.61
CA PRO A 203 -13.91 2.68 -8.67
C PRO A 203 -12.67 1.79 -8.55
N PRO A 204 -11.45 2.37 -8.57
CA PRO A 204 -10.25 1.66 -8.19
C PRO A 204 -10.27 1.31 -6.70
N ILE A 205 -9.45 0.35 -6.28
CA ILE A 205 -9.15 0.15 -4.86
C ILE A 205 -8.06 1.13 -4.51
N VAL A 206 -8.32 2.06 -3.60
CA VAL A 206 -7.34 3.10 -3.23
C VAL A 206 -6.80 2.84 -1.84
N VAL A 207 -5.47 2.84 -1.73
CA VAL A 207 -4.73 2.78 -0.48
C VAL A 207 -3.88 4.03 -0.37
N LEU A 208 -4.08 4.80 0.69
CA LEU A 208 -3.25 5.95 1.05
C LEU A 208 -2.36 5.56 2.22
N THR A 209 -1.11 6.01 2.21
CA THR A 209 -0.18 5.81 3.34
C THR A 209 0.35 7.14 3.85
N SER A 210 0.66 7.19 5.15
CA SER A 210 1.30 8.32 5.81
C SER A 210 2.24 7.83 6.92
N ASN A 211 3.39 8.47 7.05
CA ASN A 211 4.31 8.29 8.17
C ASN A 211 4.09 9.37 9.27
N ARG A 212 3.06 10.19 9.10
CA ARG A 212 2.69 11.26 10.03
C ARG A 212 3.80 12.30 10.25
N THR A 213 4.58 12.60 9.22
CA THR A 213 5.56 13.70 9.28
C THR A 213 4.88 15.06 9.35
N ARG A 214 3.66 15.17 8.83
CA ARG A 214 2.70 16.26 9.07
C ARG A 214 1.27 15.71 9.17
N GLU A 215 0.36 16.51 9.69
CA GLU A 215 -1.07 16.19 9.70
C GLU A 215 -1.68 16.29 8.29
N ILE A 216 -2.50 15.30 7.95
CA ILE A 216 -3.31 15.28 6.73
C ILE A 216 -4.66 15.94 7.01
N HIS A 217 -5.15 16.73 6.05
CA HIS A 217 -6.39 17.47 6.22
C HIS A 217 -7.58 16.53 6.50
N ASP A 218 -8.41 16.91 7.47
CA ASP A 218 -9.57 16.12 7.92
C ASP A 218 -10.53 15.75 6.79
N ALA A 219 -10.67 16.59 5.77
CA ALA A 219 -11.53 16.32 4.63
C ALA A 219 -11.12 15.05 3.86
N VAL A 220 -9.81 14.76 3.76
CA VAL A 220 -9.29 13.52 3.15
C VAL A 220 -9.58 12.35 4.09
N LYS A 221 -9.25 12.48 5.38
CA LYS A 221 -9.48 11.42 6.39
C LYS A 221 -10.95 10.98 6.44
N ARG A 222 -11.90 11.92 6.38
CA ARG A 222 -13.35 11.62 6.40
C ARG A 222 -13.85 10.83 5.20
N ARG A 223 -13.16 10.89 4.07
CA ARG A 223 -13.50 10.11 2.87
C ARG A 223 -12.95 8.68 2.91
N CYS A 224 -12.00 8.43 3.78
CA CYS A 224 -11.30 7.16 3.91
C CYS A 224 -11.81 6.31 5.09
N LEU A 225 -11.50 5.03 5.06
CA LEU A 225 -11.49 4.18 6.23
C LEU A 225 -10.08 4.23 6.81
N TYR A 226 -9.97 4.69 8.05
CA TYR A 226 -8.71 4.94 8.73
C TYR A 226 -8.25 3.73 9.54
N HIS A 227 -6.96 3.43 9.49
CA HIS A 227 -6.33 2.45 10.36
C HIS A 227 -4.90 2.85 10.72
N TRP A 228 -4.58 2.79 12.00
CA TRP A 228 -3.21 2.94 12.49
C TRP A 228 -2.47 1.61 12.44
N VAL A 229 -1.34 1.56 11.71
CA VAL A 229 -0.48 0.39 11.59
C VAL A 229 0.69 0.54 12.56
N GLY A 230 0.55 -0.06 13.74
CA GLY A 230 1.60 -0.10 14.74
C GLY A 230 2.62 -1.22 14.48
N PHE A 231 3.67 -1.25 15.31
CA PHE A 231 4.59 -2.39 15.32
C PHE A 231 3.85 -3.67 15.73
N PRO A 232 4.16 -4.80 15.12
CA PRO A 232 3.60 -6.09 15.52
C PRO A 232 4.10 -6.51 16.90
N ASP A 233 3.32 -7.31 17.61
CA ASP A 233 3.80 -8.02 18.78
C ASP A 233 4.81 -9.13 18.39
N ALA A 234 5.47 -9.71 19.38
CA ALA A 234 6.51 -10.72 19.15
C ALA A 234 6.01 -11.95 18.37
N HIS A 235 4.77 -12.40 18.63
CA HIS A 235 4.20 -13.56 17.95
C HIS A 235 3.97 -13.28 16.46
N ARG A 236 3.35 -12.16 16.16
CA ARG A 236 3.09 -11.71 14.78
C ARG A 236 4.39 -11.42 14.03
N GLU A 237 5.38 -10.81 14.69
CA GLU A 237 6.68 -10.55 14.07
C GLU A 237 7.44 -11.84 13.76
N ALA A 238 7.38 -12.84 14.63
CA ALA A 238 7.93 -14.17 14.36
C ALA A 238 7.24 -14.85 13.17
N GLU A 239 5.93 -14.74 13.05
CA GLU A 239 5.17 -15.25 11.89
C GLU A 239 5.57 -14.52 10.60
N ILE A 240 5.75 -13.20 10.64
CA ILE A 240 6.23 -12.41 9.50
C ILE A 240 7.63 -12.89 9.07
N LEU A 241 8.55 -13.05 10.03
CA LEU A 241 9.89 -13.54 9.72
C LEU A 241 9.88 -14.93 9.10
N ALA A 242 9.12 -15.88 9.65
CA ALA A 242 9.02 -17.22 9.13
C ALA A 242 8.57 -17.26 7.66
N ARG A 243 7.69 -16.33 7.24
CA ARG A 243 7.21 -16.21 5.87
C ARG A 243 8.16 -15.46 4.94
N ARG A 244 8.74 -14.35 5.43
CA ARG A 244 9.54 -13.43 4.61
C ARG A 244 11.01 -13.83 4.52
N VAL A 245 11.49 -14.64 5.46
CA VAL A 245 12.84 -15.19 5.50
C VAL A 245 12.79 -16.72 5.70
N PRO A 246 12.26 -17.45 4.72
CA PRO A 246 12.21 -18.91 4.79
C PRO A 246 13.62 -19.47 4.87
N GLY A 247 13.86 -20.37 5.82
CA GLY A 247 15.19 -20.97 6.06
C GLY A 247 15.97 -20.30 7.19
N ALA A 248 15.46 -19.24 7.82
CA ALA A 248 16.07 -18.71 9.04
C ALA A 248 16.05 -19.76 10.16
N PRO A 249 17.21 -20.05 10.84
CA PRO A 249 17.23 -20.93 11.99
C PRO A 249 16.23 -20.44 13.04
N GLN A 250 15.42 -21.34 13.58
CA GLN A 250 14.37 -20.98 14.53
C GLN A 250 14.92 -20.25 15.77
N ALA A 251 16.08 -20.67 16.27
CA ALA A 251 16.74 -20.03 17.38
C ALA A 251 17.15 -18.59 17.05
N LEU A 252 17.72 -18.37 15.86
CA LEU A 252 18.11 -17.04 15.39
C LEU A 252 16.87 -16.14 15.26
N ALA A 253 15.83 -16.61 14.58
CA ALA A 253 14.60 -15.84 14.38
C ALA A 253 13.95 -15.43 15.70
N ALA A 254 13.86 -16.35 16.67
CA ALA A 254 13.32 -16.06 18.00
C ALA A 254 14.14 -15.01 18.75
N GLN A 255 15.49 -15.11 18.70
CA GLN A 255 16.37 -14.15 19.32
C GLN A 255 16.33 -12.76 18.65
N VAL A 256 16.27 -12.72 17.31
CA VAL A 256 16.12 -11.46 16.55
C VAL A 256 14.83 -10.76 16.94
N VAL A 257 13.70 -11.45 16.95
CA VAL A 257 12.41 -10.88 17.36
C VAL A 257 12.50 -10.36 18.79
N ALA A 258 13.00 -11.15 19.75
CA ALA A 258 13.10 -10.74 21.15
C ALA A 258 14.01 -9.51 21.31
N PHE A 259 15.13 -9.45 20.59
CA PHE A 259 16.04 -8.32 20.59
C PHE A 259 15.40 -7.04 20.03
N VAL A 260 14.73 -7.13 18.87
CA VAL A 260 14.04 -5.98 18.25
C VAL A 260 12.88 -5.50 19.10
N GLN A 261 12.07 -6.40 19.67
CA GLN A 261 10.99 -6.05 20.60
C GLN A 261 11.52 -5.30 21.83
N HIS A 262 12.69 -5.72 22.35
CA HIS A 262 13.33 -5.01 23.46
C HIS A 262 13.82 -3.62 23.02
N LEU A 263 14.50 -3.49 21.86
CA LEU A 263 14.92 -2.20 21.32
C LEU A 263 13.75 -1.21 21.20
N ARG A 264 12.56 -1.67 20.83
CA ARG A 264 11.36 -0.81 20.77
C ARG A 264 10.86 -0.36 22.14
N SER A 265 11.33 -0.94 23.23
CA SER A 265 11.03 -0.48 24.59
C SER A 265 12.06 0.52 25.13
N VAL A 266 13.21 0.67 24.42
CA VAL A 266 14.23 1.65 24.74
C VAL A 266 13.88 2.99 24.11
N GLU A 267 14.19 4.08 24.78
CA GLU A 267 14.00 5.42 24.26
C GLU A 267 15.06 5.72 23.18
N LEU A 268 14.72 5.43 21.91
CA LEU A 268 15.51 5.69 20.72
C LEU A 268 14.90 6.82 19.90
N TYR A 269 15.72 7.53 19.16
CA TYR A 269 15.25 8.55 18.24
C TYR A 269 14.36 7.95 17.13
N LYS A 270 14.75 6.76 16.63
CA LYS A 270 13.96 6.01 15.66
C LYS A 270 13.95 4.52 15.98
N LEU A 271 12.77 4.01 16.24
CA LEU A 271 12.56 2.60 16.50
C LEU A 271 12.71 1.76 15.21
N PRO A 272 13.33 0.57 15.28
CA PRO A 272 13.46 -0.32 14.12
C PRO A 272 12.09 -0.87 13.71
N GLY A 273 11.77 -0.79 12.41
CA GLY A 273 10.56 -1.35 11.82
C GLY A 273 10.70 -2.83 11.49
N VAL A 274 9.63 -3.41 10.99
CA VAL A 274 9.61 -4.83 10.54
C VAL A 274 10.52 -5.03 9.32
N ALA A 275 10.63 -4.01 8.46
CA ALA A 275 11.52 -4.07 7.30
C ALA A 275 12.98 -4.25 7.73
N GLU A 276 13.43 -3.45 8.72
CA GLU A 276 14.76 -3.55 9.29
C GLU A 276 14.99 -4.90 9.98
N THR A 277 13.98 -5.45 10.66
CA THR A 277 14.05 -6.81 11.27
C THR A 277 14.28 -7.88 10.20
N ILE A 278 13.56 -7.82 9.08
CA ILE A 278 13.69 -8.77 7.96
C ILE A 278 15.09 -8.66 7.33
N GLU A 279 15.53 -7.43 7.03
CA GLU A 279 16.84 -7.17 6.42
C GLU A 279 17.98 -7.64 7.33
N TRP A 280 17.90 -7.34 8.61
CA TRP A 280 18.90 -7.75 9.58
C TRP A 280 18.96 -9.29 9.71
N THR A 281 17.81 -9.95 9.77
CA THR A 281 17.77 -11.42 9.80
C THR A 281 18.45 -12.03 8.59
N ARG A 282 18.21 -11.50 7.38
CA ARG A 282 18.89 -11.94 6.17
C ARG A 282 20.40 -11.72 6.23
N ALA A 283 20.82 -10.56 6.67
CA ALA A 283 22.24 -10.24 6.81
C ALA A 283 22.95 -11.17 7.82
N LEU A 284 22.31 -11.48 8.94
CA LEU A 284 22.83 -12.44 9.92
C LEU A 284 22.99 -13.84 9.31
N MET A 285 22.03 -14.28 8.48
CA MET A 285 22.13 -15.56 7.77
C MET A 285 23.28 -15.57 6.77
N GLU A 286 23.50 -14.49 6.03
CA GLU A 286 24.64 -14.37 5.09
C GLU A 286 25.99 -14.42 5.83
N LEU A 287 26.04 -13.99 7.10
CA LEU A 287 27.20 -14.12 7.98
C LEU A 287 27.31 -15.52 8.63
N GLY A 288 26.40 -16.45 8.30
CA GLY A 288 26.39 -17.80 8.83
C GLY A 288 25.95 -17.90 10.29
N ALA A 289 25.30 -16.84 10.85
CA ALA A 289 24.84 -16.85 12.22
C ALA A 289 23.66 -17.82 12.41
N ILE A 290 23.74 -18.68 13.41
CA ILE A 290 22.65 -19.58 13.84
C ILE A 290 22.00 -19.14 15.15
N VAL A 291 22.67 -18.25 15.88
CA VAL A 291 22.24 -17.55 17.09
C VAL A 291 22.83 -16.15 17.10
N LEU A 292 22.30 -15.24 17.92
CA LEU A 292 22.88 -13.92 18.10
C LEU A 292 24.15 -14.00 18.96
N ASP A 293 25.24 -13.53 18.36
CA ASP A 293 26.55 -13.35 19.03
C ASP A 293 26.82 -11.86 19.26
N PRO A 294 27.36 -11.44 20.41
CA PRO A 294 27.61 -10.04 20.73
C PRO A 294 28.43 -9.28 19.69
N GLU A 295 29.48 -9.90 19.16
CA GLU A 295 30.37 -9.28 18.17
C GLU A 295 29.63 -9.05 16.85
N VAL A 296 28.90 -10.06 16.39
CA VAL A 296 28.08 -9.97 15.17
C VAL A 296 26.99 -8.92 15.33
N VAL A 297 26.32 -8.84 16.48
CA VAL A 297 25.30 -7.82 16.76
C VAL A 297 25.93 -6.43 16.73
N GLN A 298 27.03 -6.19 17.43
CA GLN A 298 27.70 -4.88 17.43
C GLN A 298 28.10 -4.43 16.03
N ASN A 299 28.64 -5.32 15.20
CA ASN A 299 29.08 -5.03 13.85
C ASN A 299 27.90 -4.81 12.87
N THR A 300 26.68 -5.24 13.21
CA THR A 300 25.50 -5.17 12.35
C THR A 300 24.40 -4.23 12.86
N LEU A 301 24.59 -3.55 14.01
CA LEU A 301 23.61 -2.60 14.56
C LEU A 301 23.17 -1.54 13.57
N GLY A 302 24.04 -1.09 12.67
CA GLY A 302 23.70 -0.10 11.62
C GLY A 302 22.67 -0.59 10.60
N LEU A 303 22.36 -1.89 10.56
CA LEU A 303 21.24 -2.42 9.75
C LEU A 303 19.89 -2.18 10.44
N LEU A 304 19.84 -2.20 11.77
CA LEU A 304 18.64 -1.92 12.57
C LEU A 304 18.46 -0.43 12.85
N LEU A 305 19.54 0.22 13.32
CA LEU A 305 19.53 1.60 13.81
C LEU A 305 20.19 2.51 12.77
N LYS A 306 19.51 3.59 12.40
CA LYS A 306 19.94 4.50 11.32
C LYS A 306 20.52 5.83 11.84
N TYR A 307 20.57 5.99 13.17
CA TYR A 307 21.13 7.17 13.83
C TYR A 307 22.31 6.78 14.71
N GLN A 308 23.38 7.56 14.63
CA GLN A 308 24.61 7.25 15.37
C GLN A 308 24.39 7.32 16.88
N ASP A 309 23.56 8.24 17.35
CA ASP A 309 23.25 8.38 18.78
C ASP A 309 22.49 7.16 19.31
N ASP A 310 21.57 6.59 18.52
CA ASP A 310 20.87 5.36 18.86
C ASP A 310 21.84 4.17 18.92
N ILE A 311 22.75 4.07 17.94
CA ILE A 311 23.79 3.05 17.92
C ILE A 311 24.69 3.18 19.14
N ALA A 312 25.19 4.37 19.44
CA ALA A 312 26.06 4.62 20.59
C ALA A 312 25.38 4.30 21.94
N ARG A 313 24.07 4.52 22.04
CA ARG A 313 23.27 4.22 23.23
C ARG A 313 23.11 2.73 23.49
N VAL A 314 23.10 1.92 22.43
CA VAL A 314 22.89 0.46 22.50
C VAL A 314 24.22 -0.31 22.51
N GLN A 315 25.34 0.27 22.04
CA GLN A 315 26.64 -0.38 21.95
C GLN A 315 27.23 -0.77 23.32
N GLY A 316 28.20 -1.68 23.28
CA GLY A 316 29.01 -2.06 24.45
C GLY A 316 28.26 -2.95 25.45
N ASP A 317 28.32 -2.60 26.72
CA ASP A 317 27.76 -3.40 27.82
C ASP A 317 26.22 -3.56 27.68
N GLU A 318 25.56 -2.60 27.08
CA GLU A 318 24.10 -2.66 26.87
C GLU A 318 23.72 -3.79 25.89
N VAL A 319 24.44 -3.96 24.77
CA VAL A 319 24.24 -5.13 23.88
C VAL A 319 24.42 -6.43 24.64
N MET A 320 25.48 -6.53 25.47
CA MET A 320 25.74 -7.73 26.25
C MET A 320 24.57 -8.04 27.19
N ARG A 321 24.10 -7.03 27.92
CA ARG A 321 22.96 -7.16 28.83
C ARG A 321 21.70 -7.61 28.11
N LEU A 322 21.37 -6.94 27.00
CA LEU A 322 20.20 -7.26 26.19
C LEU A 322 20.24 -8.69 25.65
N LEU A 323 21.39 -9.12 25.14
CA LEU A 323 21.56 -10.49 24.64
C LEU A 323 21.41 -11.53 25.75
N GLN A 324 21.94 -11.29 26.93
CA GLN A 324 21.77 -12.20 28.08
C GLN A 324 20.26 -12.32 28.45
N GLU A 325 19.53 -11.19 28.52
CA GLU A 325 18.11 -11.20 28.79
C GLU A 325 17.31 -11.94 27.70
N VAL A 326 17.63 -11.71 26.43
CA VAL A 326 17.00 -12.37 25.29
C VAL A 326 17.25 -13.88 25.31
N GLN A 327 18.50 -14.29 25.54
CA GLN A 327 18.88 -15.70 25.60
C GLN A 327 18.18 -16.41 26.78
N ALA A 328 18.14 -15.79 27.95
CA ALA A 328 17.45 -16.33 29.13
C ALA A 328 15.94 -16.51 28.86
N ARG A 329 15.27 -15.54 28.24
CA ARG A 329 13.84 -15.63 27.88
C ARG A 329 13.58 -16.71 26.84
N THR A 330 14.41 -16.81 25.80
CA THR A 330 14.26 -17.80 24.74
C THR A 330 14.45 -19.23 25.28
N GLN A 331 15.42 -19.42 26.18
CA GLN A 331 15.63 -20.71 26.85
C GLN A 331 14.45 -21.09 27.75
N ALA A 332 13.90 -20.14 28.53
CA ALA A 332 12.75 -20.38 29.40
C ALA A 332 11.49 -20.79 28.59
N GLN A 333 11.27 -20.21 27.40
CA GLN A 333 10.16 -20.61 26.52
C GLN A 333 10.34 -22.00 25.91
N THR A 334 11.58 -22.41 25.65
CA THR A 334 11.88 -23.75 25.10
C THR A 334 11.71 -24.85 26.16
N TYR A 335 11.86 -24.52 27.45
CA TYR A 335 11.77 -25.46 28.59
C TYR A 335 10.40 -25.52 29.25
N ALA A 336 9.38 -24.76 28.77
CA ALA A 336 8.00 -24.86 29.26
C ALA A 336 7.12 -25.71 28.31
N PRO A 337 7.16 -27.07 28.37
CA PRO A 337 6.25 -27.91 27.61
C PRO A 337 4.87 -27.84 28.29
N GLY A 338 3.90 -27.29 27.57
CA GLY A 338 2.46 -27.54 27.70
C GLY A 338 1.89 -27.86 29.09
N GLN A 339 1.70 -26.85 29.93
CA GLN A 339 0.69 -27.00 30.99
C GLN A 339 -0.65 -26.55 30.45
N THR A 340 -1.44 -27.52 29.96
CA THR A 340 -2.88 -27.39 29.80
C THR A 340 -3.47 -27.15 31.21
N PRO A 341 -4.25 -26.09 31.47
CA PRO A 341 -4.91 -25.93 32.75
C PRO A 341 -5.94 -27.07 32.93
N THR A 342 -5.64 -27.99 33.81
CA THR A 342 -6.60 -29.00 34.29
C THR A 342 -7.68 -28.25 35.05
N GLN A 343 -8.91 -28.23 34.51
CA GLN A 343 -10.09 -27.77 35.24
C GLN A 343 -10.32 -28.69 36.44
N PRO A 344 -10.53 -28.17 37.64
CA PRO A 344 -10.95 -28.98 38.76
C PRO A 344 -12.39 -29.44 38.50
N GLY A 345 -12.59 -30.76 38.51
CA GLY A 345 -13.88 -31.38 38.38
C GLY A 345 -14.83 -31.01 39.55
N PRO A 346 -16.15 -31.07 39.34
CA PRO A 346 -17.13 -30.70 40.35
C PRO A 346 -17.03 -31.63 41.54
N GLN A 347 -16.79 -31.07 42.74
CA GLN A 347 -16.93 -31.79 44.00
C GLN A 347 -18.41 -32.07 44.25
N THR A 348 -18.80 -33.33 44.20
CA THR A 348 -20.09 -33.83 44.69
C THR A 348 -20.06 -33.75 46.21
N ALA A 349 -20.90 -32.90 46.77
CA ALA A 349 -21.23 -32.92 48.19
C ALA A 349 -22.23 -34.09 48.49
N ALA A 350 -21.87 -34.91 49.44
CA ALA A 350 -22.76 -35.83 50.16
C ALA A 350 -23.32 -35.15 51.40
#